data_7a9f1d2fb008e536fd97a28e24559fee
#
_entry.id   7a9f1d2fb008e536fd97a28e24559fee
#
_cell.length_a   1.000
_cell.length_b   1.000
_cell.length_c   1.000
_cell.angle_alpha   90.00
_cell.angle_beta   90.00
_cell.angle_gamma   90.00
#
_symmetry.space_group_name_H-M   'P 1'
#
loop_
_entity.id
_entity.type
_entity.pdbx_description
1 polymer ?
#
loop_
_entity_poly.entity_id
_entity_poly.type
_entity_poly.pdbx_seq_one_letter_code
_entity_poly.pdbx_strand_id
1 'polypeptide(L)'
;MSKKAKQISLKTRKQVFGALSGSNLSRFQGEGFEFAELREYVFGDDVRKIDWKTTAKTGKPFIKIYYEERELNVVVSTLLSGSTYFGMKIPKYEYIIEVMAILGYSAVKNKDLFSHILYADKLYRRTKPSKKIYAVNKEIEEVFKFEVLGKPANFKGWVSDLNKYVKKKSLLIMVGDFVGDYNLSILAKKHDLILIVVRDYFIEHLKPMGEIRVVDPGYLDSFRGNLDEETIKVYKESLIENDKKLYKHAREIGARVIKLYTNQDPYIQLLKRLKWVMA
;
A
#
# COMPACT_ATOMS: atom_id res chain seq x y z
N MET A 1 -13.28 14.50 13.95
CA MET A 1 -12.82 14.13 12.59
C MET A 1 -12.85 15.37 11.72
N SER A 2 -11.72 15.76 11.08
CA SER A 2 -11.70 16.91 10.18
C SER A 2 -12.61 16.67 8.96
N LYS A 3 -13.14 17.76 8.35
CA LYS A 3 -14.03 17.66 7.17
C LYS A 3 -13.39 16.84 6.04
N LYS A 4 -12.10 17.08 5.76
CA LYS A 4 -11.35 16.34 4.74
C LYS A 4 -11.14 14.86 5.08
N ALA A 5 -10.74 14.53 6.32
CA ALA A 5 -10.59 13.14 6.75
C ALA A 5 -11.91 12.36 6.65
N LYS A 6 -13.05 13.02 6.96
CA LYS A 6 -14.39 12.44 6.78
C LYS A 6 -14.71 12.19 5.30
N GLN A 7 -14.37 13.14 4.44
CA GLN A 7 -14.57 12.98 2.97
C GLN A 7 -13.74 11.82 2.41
N ILE A 8 -12.45 11.71 2.77
CA ILE A 8 -11.59 10.59 2.36
C ILE A 8 -12.17 9.27 2.85
N SER A 9 -12.51 9.17 4.13
CA SER A 9 -13.09 7.96 4.71
C SER A 9 -14.39 7.53 4.01
N LEU A 10 -15.31 8.46 3.75
CA LEU A 10 -16.57 8.15 3.05
C LEU A 10 -16.35 7.77 1.59
N LYS A 11 -15.50 8.50 0.87
CA LYS A 11 -15.16 8.24 -0.54
C LYS A 11 -14.54 6.86 -0.69
N THR A 12 -13.46 6.59 0.04
CA THR A 12 -12.69 5.33 -0.08
C THR A 12 -13.50 4.13 0.39
N ARG A 13 -14.24 4.27 1.48
CA ARG A 13 -15.15 3.22 1.95
C ARG A 13 -16.21 2.90 0.89
N LYS A 14 -16.85 3.93 0.30
CA LYS A 14 -17.84 3.72 -0.77
C LYS A 14 -17.22 3.03 -1.99
N GLN A 15 -16.01 3.41 -2.38
CA GLN A 15 -15.30 2.78 -3.51
C GLN A 15 -15.01 1.30 -3.22
N VAL A 16 -14.41 0.99 -2.06
CA VAL A 16 -14.01 -0.38 -1.71
C VAL A 16 -15.22 -1.30 -1.48
N PHE A 17 -16.24 -0.84 -0.76
CA PHE A 17 -17.42 -1.67 -0.45
C PHE A 17 -18.53 -1.58 -1.52
N GLY A 18 -18.62 -0.48 -2.27
CA GLY A 18 -19.63 -0.30 -3.31
C GLY A 18 -19.33 -1.02 -4.62
N ALA A 19 -18.08 -1.31 -4.92
CA ALA A 19 -17.69 -2.08 -6.10
C ALA A 19 -18.30 -3.50 -6.15
N LEU A 20 -18.83 -4.00 -5.05
CA LEU A 20 -19.52 -5.30 -4.97
C LEU A 20 -21.01 -5.26 -5.30
N SER A 21 -21.63 -4.09 -5.36
CA SER A 21 -23.07 -4.00 -5.64
C SER A 21 -23.42 -4.29 -7.11
N GLY A 22 -22.44 -4.43 -7.98
CA GLY A 22 -22.63 -4.63 -9.43
C GLY A 22 -22.13 -5.94 -10.03
N SER A 23 -21.43 -6.80 -9.31
CA SER A 23 -20.94 -8.06 -9.88
C SER A 23 -20.84 -9.19 -8.84
N ASN A 24 -21.76 -10.15 -8.96
CA ASN A 24 -21.67 -11.48 -8.35
C ASN A 24 -21.71 -11.62 -6.83
N LEU A 25 -22.81 -11.18 -6.20
CA LEU A 25 -23.20 -11.57 -4.83
C LEU A 25 -23.60 -13.06 -4.69
N SER A 26 -23.54 -13.86 -5.75
CA SER A 26 -24.08 -15.22 -5.74
C SER A 26 -23.05 -16.34 -5.52
N ARG A 27 -21.77 -16.03 -5.26
CA ARG A 27 -20.74 -17.07 -5.19
C ARG A 27 -20.13 -17.35 -3.81
N PHE A 28 -20.40 -16.58 -2.78
CA PHE A 28 -19.79 -16.79 -1.46
C PHE A 28 -20.78 -16.69 -0.31
N GLN A 29 -21.66 -17.67 -0.24
CA GLN A 29 -22.34 -18.07 0.99
C GLN A 29 -21.94 -19.51 1.28
N GLY A 30 -20.86 -19.70 2.05
CA GLY A 30 -20.38 -21.01 2.48
C GLY A 30 -19.38 -20.86 3.62
N GLU A 31 -19.59 -21.63 4.66
CA GLU A 31 -18.76 -21.64 5.86
C GLU A 31 -17.26 -21.83 5.54
N GLY A 32 -16.45 -20.85 5.86
CA GLY A 32 -15.03 -20.93 6.30
C GLY A 32 -13.97 -21.69 5.49
N PHE A 33 -14.32 -22.42 4.45
CA PHE A 33 -13.38 -23.16 3.62
C PHE A 33 -13.75 -23.00 2.14
N GLU A 34 -12.92 -22.32 1.36
CA GLU A 34 -13.10 -22.32 -0.09
C GLU A 34 -12.80 -23.73 -0.63
N PHE A 35 -13.80 -24.32 -1.28
CA PHE A 35 -13.64 -25.57 -2.00
C PHE A 35 -12.62 -25.36 -3.13
N ALA A 36 -11.48 -26.06 -3.05
CA ALA A 36 -10.43 -25.98 -4.05
C ALA A 36 -10.68 -26.94 -5.21
N GLU A 37 -10.76 -28.24 -4.89
CA GLU A 37 -10.94 -29.30 -5.88
C GLU A 37 -11.41 -30.58 -5.24
N LEU A 38 -11.92 -31.50 -6.07
CA LEU A 38 -12.08 -32.89 -5.73
C LEU A 38 -10.89 -33.68 -6.29
N ARG A 39 -10.21 -34.42 -5.43
CA ARG A 39 -9.10 -35.31 -5.79
C ARG A 39 -9.41 -36.73 -5.35
N GLU A 40 -8.95 -37.73 -6.11
CA GLU A 40 -9.01 -39.13 -5.65
C GLU A 40 -8.26 -39.25 -4.30
N TYR A 41 -8.86 -40.03 -3.39
CA TYR A 41 -8.27 -40.35 -2.10
C TYR A 41 -6.97 -41.12 -2.28
N VAL A 42 -5.93 -40.71 -1.57
CA VAL A 42 -4.65 -41.42 -1.46
C VAL A 42 -4.47 -41.90 -0.03
N PHE A 43 -3.90 -43.09 0.14
CA PHE A 43 -3.63 -43.64 1.48
C PHE A 43 -2.86 -42.64 2.36
N GLY A 44 -3.44 -42.34 3.54
CA GLY A 44 -2.91 -41.31 4.45
C GLY A 44 -3.73 -40.01 4.46
N ASP A 45 -4.65 -39.79 3.54
CA ASP A 45 -5.56 -38.66 3.58
C ASP A 45 -6.58 -38.77 4.73
N ASP A 46 -7.09 -37.64 5.21
CA ASP A 46 -8.11 -37.59 6.25
C ASP A 46 -9.49 -38.10 5.70
N VAL A 47 -9.88 -39.26 6.13
CA VAL A 47 -11.14 -39.94 5.71
C VAL A 47 -12.40 -39.10 5.99
N ARG A 48 -12.36 -38.17 6.93
CA ARG A 48 -13.46 -37.25 7.24
C ARG A 48 -13.75 -36.25 6.13
N LYS A 49 -12.79 -36.06 5.21
CA LYS A 49 -12.89 -35.17 4.06
C LYS A 49 -13.43 -35.87 2.81
N ILE A 50 -13.79 -37.17 2.90
CA ILE A 50 -14.34 -37.91 1.77
C ILE A 50 -15.69 -37.30 1.35
N ASP A 51 -15.82 -37.01 0.05
CA ASP A 51 -17.10 -36.64 -0.56
C ASP A 51 -17.86 -37.90 -0.96
N TRP A 52 -18.68 -38.39 -0.04
CA TRP A 52 -19.48 -39.59 -0.24
C TRP A 52 -20.42 -39.51 -1.44
N LYS A 53 -20.88 -38.29 -1.80
CA LYS A 53 -21.75 -38.06 -2.96
C LYS A 53 -21.02 -38.32 -4.29
N THR A 54 -19.81 -37.83 -4.44
CA THR A 54 -18.98 -38.07 -5.63
C THR A 54 -18.47 -39.50 -5.64
N THR A 55 -18.05 -40.04 -4.49
CA THR A 55 -17.61 -41.41 -4.31
C THR A 55 -18.69 -42.43 -4.76
N ALA A 56 -19.96 -42.21 -4.38
CA ALA A 56 -21.05 -43.05 -4.79
C ALA A 56 -21.35 -42.99 -6.30
N LYS A 57 -21.06 -41.90 -6.97
CA LYS A 57 -21.25 -41.72 -8.42
C LYS A 57 -20.12 -42.33 -9.25
N THR A 58 -18.90 -42.26 -8.76
CA THR A 58 -17.68 -42.62 -9.51
C THR A 58 -17.19 -44.03 -9.17
N GLY A 59 -17.64 -44.61 -8.05
CA GLY A 59 -17.14 -45.88 -7.54
C GLY A 59 -15.75 -45.81 -6.92
N LYS A 60 -15.14 -44.63 -6.87
CA LYS A 60 -13.83 -44.39 -6.27
C LYS A 60 -13.91 -43.33 -5.19
N PRO A 61 -13.16 -43.45 -4.07
CA PRO A 61 -13.21 -42.45 -3.02
C PRO A 61 -12.55 -41.13 -3.47
N PHE A 62 -13.30 -40.02 -3.33
CA PHE A 62 -12.84 -38.67 -3.56
C PHE A 62 -12.83 -37.88 -2.27
N ILE A 63 -11.79 -37.01 -2.08
CA ILE A 63 -11.71 -36.05 -0.98
C ILE A 63 -11.94 -34.63 -1.48
N LYS A 64 -12.56 -33.82 -0.63
CA LYS A 64 -12.66 -32.37 -0.78
C LYS A 64 -11.39 -31.74 -0.29
N ILE A 65 -10.65 -31.10 -1.19
CA ILE A 65 -9.57 -30.20 -0.82
C ILE A 65 -10.15 -28.81 -0.67
N TYR A 66 -9.82 -28.17 0.43
CA TYR A 66 -10.21 -26.80 0.72
C TYR A 66 -8.95 -25.93 0.75
N TYR A 67 -9.04 -24.73 0.18
CA TYR A 67 -8.01 -23.72 0.47
C TYR A 67 -8.16 -23.29 1.94
N GLU A 68 -7.08 -23.35 2.66
CA GLU A 68 -7.01 -22.74 3.98
C GLU A 68 -7.02 -21.22 3.79
N GLU A 69 -8.14 -20.54 4.14
CA GLU A 69 -8.17 -19.08 4.23
C GLU A 69 -7.14 -18.64 5.27
N ARG A 70 -5.91 -18.36 4.82
CA ARG A 70 -4.89 -17.81 5.70
C ARG A 70 -5.12 -16.33 5.85
N GLU A 71 -5.53 -15.92 7.03
CA GLU A 71 -5.60 -14.54 7.43
C GLU A 71 -4.27 -13.83 7.19
N LEU A 72 -4.27 -12.84 6.29
CA LEU A 72 -3.08 -12.04 6.02
C LEU A 72 -2.91 -10.98 7.10
N ASN A 73 -1.66 -10.73 7.47
CA ASN A 73 -1.28 -9.58 8.27
C ASN A 73 -0.83 -8.47 7.31
N VAL A 74 -1.72 -7.54 7.00
CA VAL A 74 -1.46 -6.40 6.10
C VAL A 74 -0.93 -5.24 6.92
N VAL A 75 0.32 -4.89 6.70
CA VAL A 75 0.97 -3.74 7.34
C VAL A 75 1.18 -2.66 6.28
N VAL A 76 0.50 -1.55 6.41
CA VAL A 76 0.74 -0.36 5.58
C VAL A 76 1.65 0.58 6.34
N SER A 77 2.78 0.94 5.76
CA SER A 77 3.68 1.93 6.34
C SER A 77 3.82 3.13 5.42
N THR A 78 3.48 4.31 5.93
CA THR A 78 3.56 5.56 5.17
C THR A 78 4.75 6.39 5.62
N LEU A 79 5.53 6.88 4.65
CA LEU A 79 6.56 7.91 4.87
C LEU A 79 5.97 9.26 4.52
N LEU A 80 5.62 10.05 5.55
CA LEU A 80 5.04 11.39 5.42
C LEU A 80 6.07 12.45 5.84
N SER A 81 7.06 12.67 5.01
CA SER A 81 8.06 13.73 5.18
C SER A 81 7.65 15.05 4.53
N GLY A 82 8.41 16.12 4.75
CA GLY A 82 8.17 17.42 4.13
C GLY A 82 8.06 17.36 2.61
N SER A 83 8.84 16.50 1.94
CA SER A 83 8.75 16.31 0.49
C SER A 83 7.35 15.91 0.00
N THR A 84 6.53 15.32 0.88
CA THR A 84 5.15 14.93 0.56
C THR A 84 4.15 16.08 0.67
N TYR A 85 4.56 17.24 1.16
CA TYR A 85 3.71 18.45 1.23
C TYR A 85 3.38 18.99 -0.16
N PHE A 86 4.30 18.83 -1.13
CA PHE A 86 4.08 19.31 -2.49
C PHE A 86 3.01 18.50 -3.23
N GLY A 87 2.21 19.20 -4.04
CA GLY A 87 1.25 18.66 -5.01
C GLY A 87 0.43 19.78 -5.62
N MET A 88 0.33 19.80 -6.96
CA MET A 88 -0.40 20.85 -7.68
C MET A 88 -1.90 20.78 -7.48
N LYS A 89 -2.49 19.59 -7.54
CA LYS A 89 -3.94 19.39 -7.40
C LYS A 89 -4.30 18.96 -5.99
N ILE A 90 -3.56 18.00 -5.47
CA ILE A 90 -3.70 17.44 -4.14
C ILE A 90 -2.30 17.21 -3.59
N PRO A 91 -1.96 17.65 -2.38
CA PRO A 91 -0.68 17.34 -1.75
C PRO A 91 -0.43 15.83 -1.71
N LYS A 92 0.82 15.40 -1.95
CA LYS A 92 1.17 13.97 -1.94
C LYS A 92 0.77 13.31 -0.61
N TYR A 93 0.92 13.99 0.53
CA TYR A 93 0.56 13.40 1.82
C TYR A 93 -0.95 13.10 1.93
N GLU A 94 -1.85 13.96 1.42
CA GLU A 94 -3.29 13.68 1.39
C GLU A 94 -3.60 12.46 0.50
N TYR A 95 -2.92 12.37 -0.63
CA TYR A 95 -3.03 11.24 -1.54
C TYR A 95 -2.52 9.93 -0.92
N ILE A 96 -1.39 9.98 -0.20
CA ILE A 96 -0.84 8.83 0.54
C ILE A 96 -1.83 8.36 1.63
N ILE A 97 -2.48 9.28 2.33
CA ILE A 97 -3.52 8.95 3.31
C ILE A 97 -4.71 8.25 2.63
N GLU A 98 -5.12 8.71 1.46
CA GLU A 98 -6.19 8.07 0.68
C GLU A 98 -5.79 6.65 0.25
N VAL A 99 -4.55 6.45 -0.23
CA VAL A 99 -3.99 5.12 -0.55
C VAL A 99 -4.00 4.21 0.67
N MET A 100 -3.52 4.68 1.82
CA MET A 100 -3.55 3.95 3.09
C MET A 100 -4.98 3.54 3.49
N ALA A 101 -5.94 4.45 3.32
CA ALA A 101 -7.34 4.19 3.62
C ALA A 101 -7.94 3.10 2.70
N ILE A 102 -7.65 3.15 1.39
CA ILE A 102 -8.11 2.13 0.42
C ILE A 102 -7.56 0.76 0.80
N LEU A 103 -6.26 0.67 1.09
CA LEU A 103 -5.61 -0.58 1.49
C LEU A 103 -6.16 -1.11 2.82
N GLY A 104 -6.36 -0.23 3.79
CA GLY A 104 -6.94 -0.58 5.09
C GLY A 104 -8.37 -1.11 4.99
N TYR A 105 -9.22 -0.44 4.21
CA TYR A 105 -10.58 -0.93 3.97
C TYR A 105 -10.61 -2.24 3.18
N SER A 106 -9.71 -2.40 2.20
CA SER A 106 -9.60 -3.65 1.43
C SER A 106 -9.18 -4.81 2.31
N ALA A 107 -8.18 -4.63 3.19
CA ALA A 107 -7.76 -5.65 4.14
C ALA A 107 -8.93 -6.07 5.07
N VAL A 108 -9.59 -5.08 5.69
CA VAL A 108 -10.72 -5.35 6.60
C VAL A 108 -11.91 -6.01 5.88
N LYS A 109 -12.18 -5.61 4.63
CA LYS A 109 -13.22 -6.22 3.78
C LYS A 109 -12.95 -7.70 3.53
N ASN A 110 -11.69 -8.05 3.28
CA ASN A 110 -11.23 -9.42 3.06
C ASN A 110 -11.01 -10.19 4.37
N LYS A 111 -11.45 -9.66 5.52
CA LYS A 111 -11.26 -10.23 6.87
C LYS A 111 -9.80 -10.38 7.30
N ASP A 112 -8.89 -9.69 6.63
CA ASP A 112 -7.47 -9.63 6.97
C ASP A 112 -7.21 -8.67 8.15
N LEU A 113 -6.06 -8.84 8.81
CA LEU A 113 -5.59 -7.94 9.85
C LEU A 113 -4.92 -6.72 9.21
N PHE A 114 -5.44 -5.54 9.47
CA PHE A 114 -4.84 -4.26 9.09
C PHE A 114 -4.09 -3.63 10.24
N SER A 115 -2.89 -3.15 10.00
CA SER A 115 -2.16 -2.23 10.87
C SER A 115 -1.43 -1.16 10.06
N HIS A 116 -1.18 -0.01 10.71
CA HIS A 116 -0.51 1.13 10.08
C HIS A 116 0.69 1.59 10.90
N ILE A 117 1.74 2.03 10.19
CA ILE A 117 2.95 2.65 10.75
C ILE A 117 3.19 3.97 10.04
N LEU A 118 3.12 5.08 10.78
CA LEU A 118 3.44 6.42 10.30
C LEU A 118 4.89 6.76 10.62
N TYR A 119 5.64 7.12 9.60
CA TYR A 119 7.04 7.49 9.69
C TYR A 119 7.35 8.80 8.93
N ALA A 120 8.35 9.54 9.37
CA ALA A 120 8.93 10.69 8.68
C ALA A 120 10.45 10.72 8.94
N ASP A 121 10.94 11.60 9.82
CA ASP A 121 12.30 11.62 10.37
C ASP A 121 12.51 10.54 11.45
N LYS A 122 11.41 10.11 12.07
CA LYS A 122 11.34 9.04 13.09
C LYS A 122 9.98 8.34 13.04
N LEU A 123 9.80 7.34 13.89
CA LEU A 123 8.51 6.68 14.10
C LEU A 123 7.56 7.61 14.89
N TYR A 124 6.41 7.95 14.30
CA TYR A 124 5.40 8.77 14.95
C TYR A 124 4.24 7.95 15.51
N ARG A 125 3.84 6.93 14.79
CA ARG A 125 2.67 6.16 15.17
C ARG A 125 2.75 4.71 14.70
N ARG A 126 2.20 3.81 15.49
CA ARG A 126 2.04 2.40 15.17
C ARG A 126 0.73 1.89 15.75
N THR A 127 -0.11 1.28 14.93
CA THR A 127 -1.37 0.67 15.38
C THR A 127 -1.20 -0.82 15.65
N LYS A 128 -2.09 -1.37 16.49
CA LYS A 128 -2.23 -2.82 16.64
C LYS A 128 -3.01 -3.39 15.45
N PRO A 129 -2.72 -4.62 14.99
CA PRO A 129 -3.51 -5.29 13.98
C PRO A 129 -4.99 -5.39 14.35
N SER A 130 -5.89 -5.09 13.40
CA SER A 130 -7.33 -5.08 13.63
C SER A 130 -8.11 -5.39 12.36
N LYS A 131 -9.23 -6.11 12.48
CA LYS A 131 -10.21 -6.37 11.41
C LYS A 131 -11.39 -5.38 11.43
N LYS A 132 -11.33 -4.36 12.27
CA LYS A 132 -12.46 -3.45 12.48
C LYS A 132 -12.36 -2.23 11.60
N ILE A 133 -13.42 -1.90 10.86
CA ILE A 133 -13.54 -0.67 10.06
C ILE A 133 -13.26 0.57 10.93
N TYR A 134 -13.67 0.56 12.19
CA TYR A 134 -13.40 1.63 13.13
C TYR A 134 -11.89 1.92 13.29
N ALA A 135 -11.04 0.89 13.27
CA ALA A 135 -9.59 1.08 13.38
C ALA A 135 -9.04 1.85 12.17
N VAL A 136 -9.53 1.56 10.97
CA VAL A 136 -9.17 2.30 9.74
C VAL A 136 -9.65 3.75 9.83
N ASN A 137 -10.91 3.98 10.21
CA ASN A 137 -11.46 5.33 10.36
C ASN A 137 -10.66 6.19 11.34
N LYS A 138 -10.35 5.61 12.51
CA LYS A 138 -9.54 6.28 13.53
C LYS A 138 -8.15 6.62 13.02
N GLU A 139 -7.55 5.71 12.27
CA GLU A 139 -6.22 5.92 11.75
C GLU A 139 -6.17 7.01 10.67
N ILE A 140 -7.15 7.06 9.76
CA ILE A 140 -7.28 8.17 8.80
C ILE A 140 -7.34 9.51 9.53
N GLU A 141 -8.12 9.59 10.61
CA GLU A 141 -8.25 10.82 11.39
C GLU A 141 -6.94 11.24 12.05
N GLU A 142 -6.24 10.30 12.66
CA GLU A 142 -4.99 10.57 13.38
C GLU A 142 -3.84 10.95 12.41
N VAL A 143 -3.72 10.24 11.28
CA VAL A 143 -2.70 10.54 10.28
C VAL A 143 -2.97 11.88 9.61
N PHE A 144 -4.24 12.26 9.44
CA PHE A 144 -4.61 13.56 8.85
C PHE A 144 -4.25 14.77 9.75
N LYS A 145 -4.06 14.55 11.06
CA LYS A 145 -3.58 15.59 12.00
C LYS A 145 -2.07 15.78 11.96
N PHE A 146 -1.37 14.88 11.27
CA PHE A 146 0.09 14.90 11.24
C PHE A 146 0.60 16.04 10.37
N GLU A 147 1.46 16.88 10.93
CA GLU A 147 2.17 17.93 10.20
C GLU A 147 3.44 17.37 9.55
N VAL A 148 3.51 17.45 8.23
CA VAL A 148 4.64 16.94 7.45
C VAL A 148 5.79 17.94 7.33
N LEU A 149 5.50 19.24 7.48
CA LEU A 149 6.50 20.31 7.36
C LEU A 149 7.56 20.22 8.46
N GLY A 150 8.80 20.55 8.13
CA GLY A 150 9.93 20.50 9.06
C GLY A 150 10.36 19.05 9.44
N LYS A 151 9.97 18.05 8.65
CA LYS A 151 10.33 16.65 8.90
C LYS A 151 10.99 16.04 7.68
N PRO A 152 12.34 15.94 7.66
CA PRO A 152 13.05 15.29 6.56
C PRO A 152 12.76 13.79 6.51
N ALA A 153 12.89 13.20 5.32
CA ALA A 153 12.76 11.77 5.16
C ALA A 153 13.96 11.02 5.75
N ASN A 154 13.72 10.03 6.63
CA ASN A 154 14.75 9.16 7.17
C ASN A 154 14.52 7.71 6.76
N PHE A 155 14.95 7.33 5.56
CA PHE A 155 14.77 5.97 5.02
C PHE A 155 15.49 4.91 5.84
N LYS A 156 16.72 5.16 6.33
CA LYS A 156 17.48 4.18 7.12
C LYS A 156 16.77 3.87 8.44
N GLY A 157 16.31 4.90 9.14
CA GLY A 157 15.51 4.74 10.35
C GLY A 157 14.18 4.03 10.08
N TRP A 158 13.50 4.38 8.97
CA TRP A 158 12.25 3.73 8.57
C TRP A 158 12.40 2.22 8.40
N VAL A 159 13.40 1.78 7.64
CA VAL A 159 13.71 0.35 7.44
C VAL A 159 14.07 -0.33 8.75
N SER A 160 14.91 0.29 9.59
CA SER A 160 15.32 -0.23 10.89
C SER A 160 14.12 -0.45 11.81
N ASP A 161 13.24 0.55 11.91
CA ASP A 161 12.06 0.48 12.77
C ASP A 161 11.03 -0.52 12.25
N LEU A 162 10.81 -0.60 10.94
CA LEU A 162 9.95 -1.64 10.34
C LEU A 162 10.48 -3.04 10.67
N ASN A 163 11.78 -3.27 10.50
CA ASN A 163 12.41 -4.56 10.86
C ASN A 163 12.28 -4.89 12.36
N LYS A 164 12.34 -3.87 13.22
CA LYS A 164 12.20 -4.00 14.67
C LYS A 164 10.77 -4.30 15.09
N TYR A 165 9.78 -3.63 14.49
CA TYR A 165 8.40 -3.66 14.98
C TYR A 165 7.48 -4.61 14.22
N VAL A 166 7.74 -4.91 12.95
CA VAL A 166 6.99 -5.91 12.18
C VAL A 166 7.67 -7.27 12.34
N LYS A 167 7.21 -8.06 13.32
CA LYS A 167 7.86 -9.34 13.66
C LYS A 167 7.30 -10.52 12.88
N LYS A 168 5.99 -10.56 12.65
CA LYS A 168 5.33 -11.64 11.92
C LYS A 168 5.48 -11.44 10.43
N LYS A 169 5.61 -12.54 9.65
CA LYS A 169 5.52 -12.47 8.19
C LYS A 169 4.22 -11.75 7.80
N SER A 170 4.32 -10.77 6.91
CA SER A 170 3.23 -9.85 6.58
C SER A 170 3.28 -9.49 5.11
N LEU A 171 2.16 -9.08 4.57
CA LEU A 171 2.13 -8.25 3.38
C LEU A 171 2.48 -6.83 3.83
N LEU A 172 3.74 -6.45 3.61
CA LEU A 172 4.25 -5.12 3.99
C LEU A 172 4.16 -4.18 2.80
N ILE A 173 3.31 -3.16 2.91
CA ILE A 173 3.11 -2.16 1.87
C ILE A 173 3.71 -0.85 2.35
N MET A 174 4.79 -0.42 1.70
CA MET A 174 5.46 0.83 1.99
C MET A 174 4.98 1.89 0.99
N VAL A 175 4.50 3.03 1.50
CA VAL A 175 3.94 4.12 0.69
C VAL A 175 4.70 5.41 0.94
N GLY A 176 5.23 6.04 -0.09
CA GLY A 176 5.99 7.28 -0.02
C GLY A 176 6.42 7.78 -1.39
N ASP A 177 7.29 8.78 -1.42
CA ASP A 177 7.84 9.29 -2.69
C ASP A 177 9.17 8.62 -3.11
N PHE A 178 9.83 7.91 -2.20
CA PHE A 178 11.04 7.13 -2.44
C PHE A 178 12.15 7.90 -3.19
N VAL A 179 12.38 9.16 -2.80
CA VAL A 179 13.51 9.95 -3.27
C VAL A 179 14.59 9.94 -2.21
N GLY A 180 15.69 9.22 -2.42
CA GLY A 180 16.79 9.09 -1.48
C GLY A 180 17.41 7.68 -1.44
N ASP A 181 18.30 7.45 -0.47
CA ASP A 181 19.06 6.21 -0.34
C ASP A 181 18.44 5.28 0.71
N TYR A 182 18.21 4.04 0.32
CA TYR A 182 17.64 3.01 1.18
C TYR A 182 18.06 1.61 0.76
N ASN A 183 18.04 0.67 1.71
CA ASN A 183 18.24 -0.75 1.45
C ASN A 183 17.09 -1.53 2.11
N LEU A 184 16.25 -2.15 1.30
CA LEU A 184 15.05 -2.86 1.73
C LEU A 184 15.24 -4.38 1.86
N SER A 185 16.45 -4.90 1.61
CA SER A 185 16.73 -6.34 1.55
C SER A 185 16.34 -7.07 2.84
N ILE A 186 16.55 -6.45 3.99
CA ILE A 186 16.19 -7.05 5.29
C ILE A 186 14.68 -7.23 5.45
N LEU A 187 13.88 -6.32 4.91
CA LEU A 187 12.41 -6.39 4.95
C LEU A 187 11.89 -7.43 3.97
N ALA A 188 12.43 -7.46 2.75
CA ALA A 188 12.01 -8.41 1.71
C ALA A 188 12.31 -9.87 2.09
N LYS A 189 13.36 -10.14 2.88
CA LYS A 189 13.63 -11.48 3.41
C LYS A 189 12.56 -11.99 4.39
N LYS A 190 11.82 -11.09 5.03
CA LYS A 190 10.84 -11.42 6.08
C LYS A 190 9.39 -11.28 5.63
N HIS A 191 9.13 -10.41 4.67
CA HIS A 191 7.79 -9.95 4.30
C HIS A 191 7.59 -10.02 2.78
N ASP A 192 6.35 -10.19 2.38
CA ASP A 192 5.96 -9.96 1.00
C ASP A 192 5.86 -8.44 0.80
N LEU A 193 6.81 -7.86 0.06
CA LEU A 193 7.03 -6.41 0.02
C LEU A 193 6.43 -5.76 -1.23
N ILE A 194 5.63 -4.71 -1.02
CA ILE A 194 5.12 -3.84 -2.07
C ILE A 194 5.53 -2.40 -1.78
N LEU A 195 6.10 -1.73 -2.77
CA LEU A 195 6.47 -0.33 -2.73
C LEU A 195 5.48 0.48 -3.57
N ILE A 196 4.78 1.42 -2.95
CA ILE A 196 3.88 2.34 -3.64
C ILE A 196 4.53 3.71 -3.67
N VAL A 197 5.01 4.07 -4.86
CA VAL A 197 5.65 5.35 -5.13
C VAL A 197 4.58 6.36 -5.51
N VAL A 198 4.43 7.42 -4.75
CA VAL A 198 3.50 8.52 -5.07
C VAL A 198 4.26 9.69 -5.68
N ARG A 199 3.88 10.06 -6.88
CA ARG A 199 4.45 11.19 -7.64
C ARG A 199 3.39 12.23 -7.96
N ASP A 200 3.82 13.48 -7.98
CA ASP A 200 3.01 14.51 -8.63
C ASP A 200 3.39 14.60 -10.11
N TYR A 201 2.38 14.60 -10.98
CA TYR A 201 2.60 14.64 -12.43
C TYR A 201 3.37 15.88 -12.87
N PHE A 202 3.13 17.02 -12.22
CA PHE A 202 3.81 18.28 -12.53
C PHE A 202 5.33 18.19 -12.36
N ILE A 203 5.79 17.49 -11.31
CA ILE A 203 7.24 17.34 -11.04
C ILE A 203 7.98 16.66 -12.20
N GLU A 204 7.34 15.72 -12.86
CA GLU A 204 7.94 15.02 -14.02
C GLU A 204 7.77 15.81 -15.34
N HIS A 205 6.90 16.84 -15.35
CA HIS A 205 6.54 17.64 -16.53
C HIS A 205 6.76 19.13 -16.30
N LEU A 206 7.82 19.47 -15.55
CA LEU A 206 8.22 20.88 -15.31
C LEU A 206 8.44 21.62 -16.62
N LYS A 207 8.03 22.89 -16.62
CA LYS A 207 8.29 23.86 -17.69
C LYS A 207 9.15 24.98 -17.15
N PRO A 208 9.94 25.68 -17.98
CA PRO A 208 10.68 26.86 -17.57
C PRO A 208 9.77 27.92 -16.94
N MET A 209 10.18 28.47 -15.81
CA MET A 209 9.41 29.46 -15.04
C MET A 209 10.26 30.69 -14.68
N GLY A 210 11.55 30.72 -15.08
CA GLY A 210 12.48 31.79 -14.73
C GLY A 210 12.91 31.76 -13.26
N GLU A 211 13.12 32.94 -12.68
CA GLU A 211 13.50 33.02 -11.26
C GLU A 211 12.37 32.55 -10.35
N ILE A 212 12.69 31.59 -9.49
CA ILE A 212 11.77 31.06 -8.49
C ILE A 212 12.43 31.03 -7.11
N ARG A 213 11.59 31.10 -6.07
CA ARG A 213 12.01 30.77 -4.71
C ARG A 213 11.55 29.36 -4.39
N VAL A 214 12.49 28.50 -4.12
CA VAL A 214 12.23 27.11 -3.71
C VAL A 214 12.36 27.01 -2.20
N VAL A 215 11.43 26.34 -1.56
CA VAL A 215 11.48 26.03 -0.14
C VAL A 215 11.60 24.51 0.02
N ASP A 216 12.59 24.05 0.78
CA ASP A 216 12.67 22.66 1.20
C ASP A 216 11.67 22.42 2.33
N PRO A 217 10.61 21.63 2.11
CA PRO A 217 9.60 21.45 3.14
C PRO A 217 10.05 20.56 4.31
N GLY A 218 11.19 19.85 4.15
CA GLY A 218 11.76 19.00 5.19
C GLY A 218 12.60 19.77 6.20
N TYR A 219 13.38 20.74 5.73
CA TYR A 219 14.28 21.54 6.56
C TYR A 219 13.79 22.98 6.73
N LEU A 220 12.79 23.41 5.97
CA LEU A 220 12.24 24.78 5.93
C LEU A 220 13.23 25.83 5.42
N ASP A 221 14.32 25.39 4.82
CA ASP A 221 15.28 26.27 4.16
C ASP A 221 14.74 26.73 2.80
N SER A 222 15.17 27.91 2.37
CA SER A 222 14.76 28.43 1.06
C SER A 222 15.94 29.00 0.30
N PHE A 223 15.91 28.77 -1.01
CA PHE A 223 16.89 29.36 -1.93
C PHE A 223 16.18 29.96 -3.14
N ARG A 224 16.85 30.92 -3.77
CA ARG A 224 16.42 31.43 -5.07
C ARG A 224 17.20 30.70 -6.16
N GLY A 225 16.55 30.35 -7.21
CA GLY A 225 17.15 29.68 -8.36
C GLY A 225 16.42 30.01 -9.64
N ASN A 226 17.05 29.71 -10.75
CA ASN A 226 16.43 29.84 -12.07
C ASN A 226 15.94 28.47 -12.52
N LEU A 227 14.65 28.35 -12.80
CA LEU A 227 14.05 27.15 -13.34
C LEU A 227 14.02 27.26 -14.87
N ASP A 228 15.18 27.15 -15.50
CA ASP A 228 15.38 27.09 -16.93
C ASP A 228 15.36 25.64 -17.47
N GLU A 229 15.55 25.49 -18.77
CA GLU A 229 15.54 24.17 -19.43
C GLU A 229 16.68 23.26 -18.94
N GLU A 230 17.85 23.83 -18.68
CA GLU A 230 19.02 23.09 -18.21
C GLU A 230 18.80 22.55 -16.79
N THR A 231 18.36 23.40 -15.87
CA THR A 231 18.01 23.01 -14.49
C THR A 231 16.92 21.93 -14.47
N ILE A 232 15.89 22.07 -15.31
CA ILE A 232 14.82 21.08 -15.45
C ILE A 232 15.37 19.75 -15.98
N LYS A 233 16.27 19.79 -16.95
CA LYS A 233 16.89 18.58 -17.52
C LYS A 233 17.68 17.82 -16.44
N VAL A 234 18.56 18.51 -15.74
CA VAL A 234 19.35 17.92 -14.64
C VAL A 234 18.45 17.30 -13.56
N TYR A 235 17.40 18.02 -13.16
CA TYR A 235 16.44 17.52 -12.19
C TYR A 235 15.71 16.26 -12.67
N LYS A 236 15.23 16.24 -13.92
CA LYS A 236 14.55 15.08 -14.52
C LYS A 236 15.49 13.88 -14.61
N GLU A 237 16.74 14.08 -15.04
CA GLU A 237 17.74 13.02 -15.11
C GLU A 237 18.00 12.40 -13.73
N SER A 238 18.15 13.23 -12.70
CA SER A 238 18.32 12.79 -11.32
C SER A 238 17.11 11.97 -10.83
N LEU A 239 15.88 12.41 -11.12
CA LEU A 239 14.67 11.70 -10.73
C LEU A 239 14.54 10.35 -11.46
N ILE A 240 14.85 10.31 -12.75
CA ILE A 240 14.86 9.08 -13.56
C ILE A 240 15.92 8.10 -13.03
N GLU A 241 17.10 8.59 -12.66
CA GLU A 241 18.13 7.75 -12.09
C GLU A 241 17.74 7.17 -10.72
N ASN A 242 17.14 8.00 -9.86
CA ASN A 242 16.57 7.53 -8.59
C ASN A 242 15.52 6.43 -8.82
N ASP A 243 14.61 6.61 -9.76
CA ASP A 243 13.59 5.61 -10.10
C ASP A 243 14.24 4.33 -10.67
N LYS A 244 15.25 4.44 -11.53
CA LYS A 244 16.01 3.28 -12.03
C LYS A 244 16.67 2.49 -10.90
N LYS A 245 17.30 3.17 -9.94
CA LYS A 245 17.88 2.54 -8.74
C LYS A 245 16.83 1.81 -7.92
N LEU A 246 15.67 2.43 -7.68
CA LEU A 246 14.54 1.82 -6.98
C LEU A 246 14.05 0.55 -7.68
N TYR A 247 13.75 0.63 -8.99
CA TYR A 247 13.23 -0.52 -9.74
C TYR A 247 14.25 -1.66 -9.82
N LYS A 248 15.55 -1.34 -9.98
CA LYS A 248 16.64 -2.33 -9.97
C LYS A 248 16.69 -3.03 -8.61
N HIS A 249 16.78 -2.26 -7.51
CA HIS A 249 16.81 -2.82 -6.16
C HIS A 249 15.58 -3.67 -5.85
N ALA A 250 14.39 -3.18 -6.17
CA ALA A 250 13.15 -3.93 -5.97
C ALA A 250 13.14 -5.27 -6.71
N ARG A 251 13.63 -5.31 -7.96
CA ARG A 251 13.76 -6.55 -8.74
C ARG A 251 14.73 -7.54 -8.08
N GLU A 252 15.88 -7.06 -7.60
CA GLU A 252 16.89 -7.88 -6.94
C GLU A 252 16.37 -8.54 -5.65
N ILE A 253 15.49 -7.86 -4.92
CA ILE A 253 14.92 -8.37 -3.66
C ILE A 253 13.54 -9.02 -3.81
N GLY A 254 13.01 -9.14 -5.03
CA GLY A 254 11.68 -9.71 -5.29
C GLY A 254 10.51 -8.85 -4.83
N ALA A 255 10.72 -7.54 -4.57
CA ALA A 255 9.66 -6.61 -4.21
C ALA A 255 8.92 -6.10 -5.45
N ARG A 256 7.63 -5.78 -5.29
CA ARG A 256 6.83 -5.13 -6.35
C ARG A 256 6.83 -3.63 -6.17
N VAL A 257 6.94 -2.90 -7.28
CA VAL A 257 6.84 -1.43 -7.30
C VAL A 257 5.60 -1.01 -8.08
N ILE A 258 4.83 -0.11 -7.49
CA ILE A 258 3.65 0.49 -8.08
C ILE A 258 3.81 2.00 -8.00
N LYS A 259 3.85 2.68 -9.16
CA LYS A 259 3.92 4.14 -9.21
C LYS A 259 2.54 4.72 -9.45
N LEU A 260 2.11 5.62 -8.58
CA LEU A 260 0.82 6.31 -8.62
C LEU A 260 1.02 7.81 -8.81
N TYR A 261 0.11 8.45 -9.54
CA TYR A 261 0.14 9.88 -9.80
C TYR A 261 -1.02 10.61 -9.12
N THR A 262 -0.71 11.75 -8.47
CA THR A 262 -1.68 12.55 -7.69
C THR A 262 -2.81 13.16 -8.52
N ASN A 263 -2.63 13.29 -9.83
CA ASN A 263 -3.66 13.79 -10.76
C ASN A 263 -4.71 12.75 -11.18
N GLN A 264 -4.56 11.49 -10.75
CA GLN A 264 -5.47 10.38 -11.05
C GLN A 264 -6.07 9.80 -9.77
N ASP A 265 -7.26 9.20 -9.86
CA ASP A 265 -7.90 8.56 -8.71
C ASP A 265 -7.08 7.36 -8.22
N PRO A 266 -6.68 7.32 -6.92
CA PRO A 266 -5.83 6.26 -6.39
C PRO A 266 -6.50 4.88 -6.41
N TYR A 267 -7.82 4.80 -6.20
CA TYR A 267 -8.54 3.55 -6.22
C TYR A 267 -8.50 2.89 -7.61
N ILE A 268 -8.74 3.68 -8.66
CA ILE A 268 -8.69 3.18 -10.04
C ILE A 268 -7.28 2.73 -10.42
N GLN A 269 -6.26 3.50 -10.02
CA GLN A 269 -4.86 3.12 -10.28
C GLN A 269 -4.48 1.83 -9.55
N LEU A 270 -4.90 1.66 -8.29
CA LEU A 270 -4.62 0.46 -7.51
C LEU A 270 -5.36 -0.76 -8.06
N LEU A 271 -6.64 -0.63 -8.43
CA LEU A 271 -7.40 -1.72 -9.07
C LEU A 271 -6.72 -2.26 -10.32
N LYS A 272 -6.19 -1.38 -11.17
CA LYS A 272 -5.50 -1.80 -12.40
C LYS A 272 -4.19 -2.54 -12.13
N ARG A 273 -3.53 -2.29 -11.00
CA ARG A 273 -2.16 -2.75 -10.69
C ARG A 273 -2.08 -3.80 -9.59
N LEU A 274 -3.10 -3.86 -8.72
CA LEU A 274 -3.22 -4.80 -7.60
C LEU A 274 -4.44 -5.70 -7.74
N LYS A 275 -4.60 -6.36 -8.90
CA LYS A 275 -5.78 -7.22 -9.18
C LYS A 275 -6.08 -8.26 -8.09
N TRP A 276 -5.11 -8.65 -7.30
CA TRP A 276 -5.19 -9.70 -6.29
C TRP A 276 -5.43 -9.21 -4.84
N VAL A 277 -5.22 -7.91 -4.56
CA VAL A 277 -5.48 -7.34 -3.21
C VAL A 277 -6.92 -6.90 -3.06
N MET A 278 -7.65 -6.78 -4.18
CA MET A 278 -8.99 -6.19 -4.23
C MET A 278 -10.04 -7.14 -4.84
N ALA A 279 -9.66 -8.37 -5.17
CA ALA A 279 -10.55 -9.42 -5.66
C ALA A 279 -11.28 -10.13 -4.46
#